data_96a407c162e9bf02eb94d6406fee8aa8
#
_entry.id   96a407c162e9bf02eb94d6406fee8aa8
#
_cell.length_a   1.000
_cell.length_b   1.000
_cell.length_c   1.000
_cell.angle_alpha   90.00
_cell.angle_beta   90.00
_cell.angle_gamma   90.00
#
_symmetry.space_group_name_H-M   'P 1'
#
loop_
_entity.id
_entity.type
_entity.pdbx_description
1 polymer ?
#
loop_
_entity_poly.entity_id
_entity_poly.type
_entity_poly.pdbx_seq_one_letter_code
_entity_poly.pdbx_strand_id
1 'polypeptide(L)'
;GLKIIDVPLKFKNPFKVSHKESSKYVIKSLSLAHNICSGNKFNGFINCPIDKKLLDSRYIAGVTEFLAKKNRIKDNSEVMMIYNQKLAVVPITTHVSLKKVAASINRNLIIKKLVTLNNCYRKLFKREPKICVLGLNPHNGEMLKKSEEVKIILPAINQLKKKKLNIKGPLVADTIFIRKHKEFDVIVGMY
;
A
#
# COMPACT_ATOMS: atom_id res chain seq x y z
N GLY A 1 10.32 -3.84 -33.27
CA GLY A 1 9.06 -3.11 -33.26
C GLY A 1 8.31 -3.26 -31.96
N LEU A 2 7.37 -2.37 -31.66
CA LEU A 2 6.51 -2.43 -30.47
C LEU A 2 5.59 -3.66 -30.55
N LYS A 3 5.60 -4.49 -29.52
CA LYS A 3 4.65 -5.62 -29.42
C LYS A 3 3.37 -5.14 -28.77
N ILE A 4 2.24 -5.33 -29.45
CA ILE A 4 0.93 -4.89 -29.02
C ILE A 4 0.04 -6.11 -28.76
N ILE A 5 -0.67 -6.10 -27.64
CA ILE A 5 -1.76 -7.04 -27.36
C ILE A 5 -3.05 -6.23 -27.40
N ASP A 6 -3.88 -6.48 -28.39
CA ASP A 6 -5.13 -5.74 -28.57
C ASP A 6 -6.18 -6.18 -27.53
N VAL A 7 -6.84 -5.18 -26.94
CA VAL A 7 -8.05 -5.36 -26.13
C VAL A 7 -9.18 -4.64 -26.88
N PRO A 8 -10.03 -5.35 -27.61
CA PRO A 8 -10.98 -4.72 -28.50
C PRO A 8 -12.02 -3.88 -27.75
N LEU A 9 -12.21 -2.65 -28.22
CA LEU A 9 -13.26 -1.73 -27.80
C LEU A 9 -14.02 -1.25 -29.06
N LYS A 10 -15.28 -1.64 -29.19
CA LYS A 10 -16.12 -1.21 -30.33
C LYS A 10 -16.76 0.14 -30.01
N PHE A 11 -16.58 1.11 -30.89
CA PHE A 11 -17.19 2.44 -30.78
C PHE A 11 -17.38 3.04 -32.17
N LYS A 12 -18.40 3.88 -32.32
CA LYS A 12 -18.60 4.70 -33.52
C LYS A 12 -17.84 6.03 -33.45
N ASN A 13 -17.79 6.61 -32.27
CA ASN A 13 -17.10 7.87 -31.97
C ASN A 13 -16.25 7.71 -30.71
N PRO A 14 -14.92 7.93 -30.76
CA PRO A 14 -14.02 7.73 -29.63
C PRO A 14 -14.32 8.67 -28.43
N PHE A 15 -14.93 9.82 -28.70
CA PHE A 15 -15.33 10.78 -27.67
C PHE A 15 -16.72 10.53 -27.05
N LYS A 16 -17.46 9.52 -27.55
CA LYS A 16 -18.82 9.19 -27.09
C LYS A 16 -18.97 7.70 -26.76
N VAL A 17 -17.95 7.10 -26.19
CA VAL A 17 -18.02 5.71 -25.72
C VAL A 17 -18.88 5.65 -24.45
N SER A 18 -19.81 4.70 -24.41
CA SER A 18 -20.68 4.56 -23.23
C SER A 18 -19.88 4.19 -21.98
N HIS A 19 -20.33 4.65 -20.82
CA HIS A 19 -19.70 4.31 -19.52
C HIS A 19 -19.57 2.78 -19.34
N LYS A 20 -20.58 2.02 -19.74
CA LYS A 20 -20.61 0.55 -19.64
C LYS A 20 -19.51 -0.10 -20.47
N GLU A 21 -19.32 0.33 -21.71
CA GLU A 21 -18.26 -0.24 -22.58
C GLU A 21 -16.86 0.20 -22.14
N SER A 22 -16.70 1.46 -21.73
CA SER A 22 -15.45 1.96 -21.15
C SER A 22 -15.06 1.21 -19.89
N SER A 23 -16.02 0.95 -18.97
CA SER A 23 -15.81 0.17 -17.75
C SER A 23 -15.35 -1.26 -18.07
N LYS A 24 -16.03 -1.96 -18.99
CA LYS A 24 -15.64 -3.30 -19.41
C LYS A 24 -14.23 -3.33 -20.00
N TYR A 25 -13.91 -2.36 -20.84
CA TYR A 25 -12.60 -2.24 -21.48
C TYR A 25 -11.49 -2.05 -20.44
N VAL A 26 -11.66 -1.10 -19.51
CA VAL A 26 -10.70 -0.81 -18.43
C VAL A 26 -10.47 -2.04 -17.55
N ILE A 27 -11.55 -2.70 -17.11
CA ILE A 27 -11.44 -3.90 -16.28
C ILE A 27 -10.74 -5.05 -17.02
N LYS A 28 -11.05 -5.24 -18.30
CA LYS A 28 -10.42 -6.27 -19.14
C LYS A 28 -8.93 -5.98 -19.35
N SER A 29 -8.58 -4.74 -19.66
CA SER A 29 -7.18 -4.31 -19.86
C SER A 29 -6.34 -4.48 -18.60
N LEU A 30 -6.83 -4.02 -17.44
CA LEU A 30 -6.15 -4.20 -16.14
C LEU A 30 -6.01 -5.68 -15.78
N SER A 31 -7.05 -6.49 -16.03
CA SER A 31 -7.01 -7.92 -15.76
C SER A 31 -5.99 -8.65 -16.64
N LEU A 32 -5.90 -8.27 -17.91
CA LEU A 32 -4.92 -8.83 -18.84
C LEU A 32 -3.49 -8.46 -18.43
N ALA A 33 -3.24 -7.17 -18.14
CA ALA A 33 -1.95 -6.71 -17.68
C ALA A 33 -1.50 -7.43 -16.38
N HIS A 34 -2.40 -7.56 -15.41
CA HIS A 34 -2.15 -8.32 -14.20
C HIS A 34 -1.77 -9.78 -14.48
N ASN A 35 -2.54 -10.49 -15.33
CA ASN A 35 -2.29 -11.89 -15.66
C ASN A 35 -0.93 -12.09 -16.35
N ILE A 36 -0.58 -11.19 -17.27
CA ILE A 36 0.71 -11.22 -17.97
C ILE A 36 1.87 -11.01 -16.99
N CYS A 37 1.76 -10.05 -16.06
CA CYS A 37 2.79 -9.78 -15.07
C CYS A 37 2.89 -10.89 -14.02
N SER A 38 1.79 -11.58 -13.70
CA SER A 38 1.81 -12.71 -12.75
C SER A 38 2.57 -13.93 -13.28
N GLY A 39 2.83 -14.01 -14.58
CA GLY A 39 3.54 -15.13 -15.22
C GLY A 39 5.07 -15.01 -15.21
N ASN A 40 5.66 -14.13 -14.41
CA ASN A 40 7.12 -13.91 -14.27
C ASN A 40 7.87 -13.50 -15.56
N LYS A 41 7.19 -13.20 -16.66
CA LYS A 41 7.81 -12.74 -17.90
C LYS A 41 8.04 -11.22 -17.93
N PHE A 42 7.40 -10.48 -17.05
CA PHE A 42 7.46 -9.03 -16.94
C PHE A 42 7.62 -8.60 -15.49
N ASN A 43 8.38 -7.53 -15.26
CA ASN A 43 8.64 -7.03 -13.92
C ASN A 43 7.50 -6.18 -13.33
N GLY A 44 6.55 -5.78 -14.16
CA GLY A 44 5.42 -4.96 -13.77
C GLY A 44 4.69 -4.37 -14.97
N PHE A 45 3.69 -3.54 -14.73
CA PHE A 45 3.02 -2.76 -15.76
C PHE A 45 2.80 -1.32 -15.32
N ILE A 46 2.63 -0.44 -16.29
CA ILE A 46 2.32 0.97 -16.07
C ILE A 46 0.96 1.22 -16.69
N ASN A 47 0.04 1.80 -15.96
CA ASN A 47 -1.25 2.21 -16.46
C ASN A 47 -1.37 3.73 -16.57
N CYS A 48 -2.11 4.20 -17.56
CA CYS A 48 -2.53 5.59 -17.65
C CYS A 48 -3.51 5.94 -16.51
N PRO A 49 -3.74 7.24 -16.22
CA PRO A 49 -4.79 7.66 -15.31
C PRO A 49 -6.14 7.05 -15.71
N ILE A 50 -6.87 6.55 -14.73
CA ILE A 50 -8.17 5.89 -14.92
C ILE A 50 -9.22 6.66 -14.13
N ASP A 51 -10.35 6.98 -14.77
CA ASP A 51 -11.51 7.45 -14.04
C ASP A 51 -12.01 6.31 -13.13
N LYS A 52 -11.95 6.53 -11.82
CA LYS A 52 -12.35 5.55 -10.80
C LYS A 52 -13.80 5.10 -10.96
N LYS A 53 -14.67 5.94 -11.54
CA LYS A 53 -16.07 5.61 -11.82
C LYS A 53 -16.20 4.47 -12.84
N LEU A 54 -15.19 4.23 -13.66
CA LEU A 54 -15.15 3.11 -14.61
C LEU A 54 -14.80 1.76 -13.97
N LEU A 55 -14.27 1.77 -12.75
CA LEU A 55 -14.05 0.55 -11.99
C LEU A 55 -15.39 0.10 -11.38
N ASP A 56 -15.62 -1.20 -11.34
CA ASP A 56 -16.79 -1.79 -10.70
C ASP A 56 -16.93 -1.25 -9.26
N SER A 57 -18.16 -0.99 -8.81
CA SER A 57 -18.48 -0.52 -7.44
C SER A 57 -17.79 -1.33 -6.33
N ARG A 58 -17.42 -2.57 -6.61
CA ARG A 58 -16.62 -3.43 -5.74
C ARG A 58 -15.16 -3.00 -5.59
N TYR A 59 -14.70 -2.03 -6.39
CA TYR A 59 -13.32 -1.51 -6.44
C TYR A 59 -13.28 0.01 -6.29
N ILE A 60 -14.17 0.54 -5.46
CA ILE A 60 -14.43 1.99 -5.31
C ILE A 60 -13.16 2.79 -5.02
N ALA A 61 -12.17 2.22 -4.35
CA ALA A 61 -10.99 2.97 -3.95
C ALA A 61 -9.95 3.14 -5.07
N GLY A 62 -9.89 2.24 -6.08
CA GLY A 62 -9.03 2.39 -7.24
C GLY A 62 -8.31 1.12 -7.72
N VAL A 63 -7.23 1.34 -8.49
CA VAL A 63 -6.44 0.24 -9.10
C VAL A 63 -5.76 -0.63 -8.05
N THR A 64 -5.30 -0.04 -6.93
CA THR A 64 -4.64 -0.78 -5.85
C THR A 64 -5.55 -1.86 -5.28
N GLU A 65 -6.79 -1.51 -4.95
CA GLU A 65 -7.79 -2.41 -4.39
C GLU A 65 -8.26 -3.43 -5.43
N PHE A 66 -8.35 -3.02 -6.70
CA PHE A 66 -8.61 -3.93 -7.81
C PHE A 66 -7.55 -5.03 -7.88
N LEU A 67 -6.25 -4.66 -7.84
CA LEU A 67 -5.13 -5.60 -7.89
C LEU A 67 -5.05 -6.47 -6.63
N ALA A 68 -5.30 -5.89 -5.45
CA ALA A 68 -5.35 -6.62 -4.19
C ALA A 68 -6.40 -7.73 -4.26
N LYS A 69 -7.60 -7.43 -4.77
CA LYS A 69 -8.67 -8.41 -4.94
C LYS A 69 -8.32 -9.47 -5.98
N LYS A 70 -7.69 -9.11 -7.10
CA LYS A 70 -7.19 -10.07 -8.10
C LYS A 70 -6.16 -11.04 -7.52
N ASN A 71 -5.32 -10.58 -6.62
CA ASN A 71 -4.34 -11.41 -5.90
C ASN A 71 -4.93 -12.12 -4.68
N ARG A 72 -6.25 -12.08 -4.48
CA ARG A 72 -6.97 -12.69 -3.33
C ARG A 72 -6.45 -12.19 -1.97
N ILE A 73 -5.93 -10.96 -1.93
CA ILE A 73 -5.52 -10.32 -0.68
C ILE A 73 -6.78 -10.00 0.12
N LYS A 74 -6.81 -10.44 1.37
CA LYS A 74 -7.93 -10.26 2.30
C LYS A 74 -7.58 -9.28 3.41
N ASP A 75 -8.58 -8.76 4.08
CA ASP A 75 -8.47 -8.05 5.35
C ASP A 75 -7.64 -6.77 5.28
N ASN A 76 -7.65 -6.05 4.16
CA ASN A 76 -6.88 -4.82 3.94
C ASN A 76 -5.38 -4.98 4.26
N SER A 77 -4.82 -6.14 3.94
CA SER A 77 -3.39 -6.40 4.18
C SER A 77 -2.49 -5.98 3.02
N GLU A 78 -3.05 -5.44 1.95
CA GLU A 78 -2.30 -4.79 0.88
C GLU A 78 -1.49 -3.61 1.40
N VAL A 79 -0.30 -3.43 0.85
CA VAL A 79 0.62 -2.39 1.26
C VAL A 79 0.97 -1.50 0.06
N MET A 80 0.73 -0.22 0.19
CA MET A 80 1.24 0.79 -0.73
C MET A 80 2.62 1.25 -0.26
N MET A 81 3.65 1.03 -1.05
CA MET A 81 4.99 1.50 -0.76
C MET A 81 5.40 2.55 -1.79
N ILE A 82 5.64 3.77 -1.33
CA ILE A 82 6.24 4.83 -2.14
C ILE A 82 7.75 4.70 -1.98
N TYR A 83 8.44 4.44 -3.09
CA TYR A 83 9.84 4.03 -3.07
C TYR A 83 10.70 4.86 -4.02
N ASN A 84 11.87 5.21 -3.55
CA ASN A 84 13.02 5.56 -4.37
C ASN A 84 14.29 4.97 -3.73
N GLN A 85 15.45 5.10 -4.41
CA GLN A 85 16.72 4.50 -3.93
C GLN A 85 17.17 5.01 -2.55
N LYS A 86 16.68 6.16 -2.09
CA LYS A 86 17.11 6.81 -0.83
C LYS A 86 16.08 6.68 0.30
N LEU A 87 14.82 6.46 -0.04
CA LEU A 87 13.73 6.45 0.94
C LEU A 87 12.57 5.59 0.45
N ALA A 88 12.05 4.73 1.33
CA ALA A 88 10.77 4.07 1.15
C ALA A 88 9.81 4.44 2.28
N VAL A 89 8.58 4.79 1.93
CA VAL A 89 7.53 5.17 2.88
C VAL A 89 6.28 4.34 2.66
N VAL A 90 5.68 3.90 3.76
CA VAL A 90 4.46 3.09 3.77
C VAL A 90 3.44 3.69 4.73
N PRO A 91 2.29 4.16 4.28
CA PRO A 91 1.17 4.49 5.16
C PRO A 91 0.39 3.23 5.58
N ILE A 92 0.02 3.15 6.86
CA ILE A 92 -0.87 2.08 7.36
C ILE A 92 -2.29 2.29 6.85
N THR A 93 -2.79 3.54 6.87
CA THR A 93 -4.10 3.88 6.31
C THR A 93 -3.93 4.62 5.00
N THR A 94 -4.77 4.31 4.01
CA THR A 94 -4.81 4.95 2.68
C THR A 94 -6.23 5.41 2.37
N HIS A 95 -6.38 6.57 1.74
CA HIS A 95 -7.67 7.12 1.32
C HIS A 95 -8.70 7.32 2.45
N VAL A 96 -8.22 7.50 3.68
CA VAL A 96 -9.04 7.76 4.87
C VAL A 96 -8.94 9.24 5.23
N SER A 97 -10.08 9.88 5.53
CA SER A 97 -10.03 11.27 6.03
C SER A 97 -9.28 11.35 7.36
N LEU A 98 -8.52 12.42 7.58
CA LEU A 98 -7.70 12.60 8.78
C LEU A 98 -8.52 12.37 10.07
N LYS A 99 -9.75 12.87 10.12
CA LYS A 99 -10.68 12.69 11.25
C LYS A 99 -10.93 11.21 11.61
N LYS A 100 -10.82 10.30 10.63
CA LYS A 100 -11.09 8.86 10.81
C LYS A 100 -9.83 8.03 11.03
N VAL A 101 -8.64 8.60 10.88
CA VAL A 101 -7.38 7.83 10.95
C VAL A 101 -7.24 7.11 12.29
N ALA A 102 -7.38 7.81 13.41
CA ALA A 102 -7.23 7.23 14.74
C ALA A 102 -8.18 6.04 14.97
N ALA A 103 -9.45 6.18 14.52
CA ALA A 103 -10.44 5.11 14.63
C ALA A 103 -10.18 3.95 13.65
N SER A 104 -9.44 4.18 12.56
CA SER A 104 -9.15 3.16 11.53
C SER A 104 -7.94 2.30 11.89
N ILE A 105 -7.01 2.79 12.72
CA ILE A 105 -5.85 2.00 13.13
C ILE A 105 -6.19 1.05 14.27
N ASN A 106 -5.68 -0.15 14.18
CA ASN A 106 -5.74 -1.14 15.25
C ASN A 106 -4.52 -2.06 15.18
N ARG A 107 -4.27 -2.77 16.27
CA ARG A 107 -3.12 -3.67 16.39
C ARG A 107 -3.03 -4.70 15.26
N ASN A 108 -4.15 -5.33 14.90
CA ASN A 108 -4.19 -6.37 13.89
C ASN A 108 -3.87 -5.83 12.49
N LEU A 109 -4.42 -4.66 12.14
CA LEU A 109 -4.13 -3.99 10.86
C LEU A 109 -2.63 -3.70 10.73
N ILE A 110 -2.01 -3.10 11.76
CA ILE A 110 -0.58 -2.79 11.78
C ILE A 110 0.24 -4.07 11.60
N ILE A 111 -0.07 -5.13 12.35
CA ILE A 111 0.65 -6.40 12.26
C ILE A 111 0.51 -7.01 10.85
N LYS A 112 -0.70 -7.10 10.30
CA LYS A 112 -0.95 -7.68 8.97
C LYS A 112 -0.16 -6.93 7.89
N LYS A 113 -0.25 -5.60 7.87
CA LYS A 113 0.45 -4.77 6.88
C LYS A 113 1.97 -4.89 7.01
N LEU A 114 2.51 -4.87 8.21
CA LEU A 114 3.96 -4.98 8.42
C LEU A 114 4.52 -6.37 8.10
N VAL A 115 3.76 -7.43 8.34
CA VAL A 115 4.13 -8.78 7.89
C VAL A 115 4.13 -8.85 6.36
N THR A 116 3.09 -8.31 5.71
CA THR A 116 3.03 -8.25 4.24
C THR A 116 4.19 -7.44 3.68
N LEU A 117 4.47 -6.25 4.23
CA LEU A 117 5.60 -5.41 3.86
C LEU A 117 6.92 -6.19 3.94
N ASN A 118 7.20 -6.81 5.09
CA ASN A 118 8.43 -7.57 5.30
C ASN A 118 8.59 -8.69 4.27
N ASN A 119 7.54 -9.46 4.04
CA ASN A 119 7.57 -10.59 3.09
C ASN A 119 7.77 -10.13 1.65
N CYS A 120 7.08 -9.06 1.23
CA CYS A 120 7.22 -8.49 -0.10
C CYS A 120 8.61 -7.86 -0.29
N TYR A 121 9.12 -7.13 0.69
CA TYR A 121 10.44 -6.54 0.65
C TYR A 121 11.54 -7.60 0.48
N ARG A 122 11.47 -8.69 1.26
CA ARG A 122 12.39 -9.83 1.13
C ARG A 122 12.37 -10.47 -0.26
N LYS A 123 11.19 -10.60 -0.84
CA LYS A 123 11.05 -11.14 -2.21
C LYS A 123 11.68 -10.22 -3.26
N LEU A 124 11.45 -8.90 -3.15
CA LEU A 124 11.91 -7.91 -4.12
C LEU A 124 13.43 -7.64 -3.98
N PHE A 125 13.91 -7.43 -2.76
CA PHE A 125 15.27 -6.95 -2.50
C PHE A 125 16.21 -8.05 -2.00
N LYS A 126 15.74 -9.29 -1.82
CA LYS A 126 16.50 -10.46 -1.35
C LYS A 126 17.20 -10.26 0.01
N ARG A 127 16.69 -9.34 0.83
CA ARG A 127 17.20 -9.06 2.17
C ARG A 127 16.05 -8.61 3.10
N GLU A 128 16.28 -8.65 4.39
CA GLU A 128 15.32 -8.18 5.38
C GLU A 128 15.36 -6.65 5.51
N PRO A 129 14.18 -5.97 5.54
CA PRO A 129 14.14 -4.53 5.74
C PRO A 129 14.39 -4.16 7.21
N LYS A 130 15.09 -3.05 7.43
CA LYS A 130 15.08 -2.33 8.71
C LYS A 130 13.87 -1.38 8.70
N ILE A 131 12.85 -1.69 9.48
CA ILE A 131 11.57 -0.97 9.49
C ILE A 131 11.52 0.01 10.65
N CYS A 132 11.25 1.27 10.35
CA CYS A 132 10.90 2.31 11.31
C CYS A 132 9.38 2.48 11.34
N VAL A 133 8.75 2.39 12.50
CA VAL A 133 7.33 2.72 12.68
C VAL A 133 7.21 4.03 13.43
N LEU A 134 6.48 4.98 12.85
CA LEU A 134 6.23 6.28 13.45
C LEU A 134 5.00 6.22 14.37
N GLY A 135 4.91 7.16 15.29
CA GLY A 135 3.67 7.41 16.02
C GLY A 135 2.58 8.00 15.15
N LEU A 136 1.39 8.10 15.69
CA LEU A 136 0.24 8.78 15.10
C LEU A 136 0.24 10.27 15.49
N ASN A 137 0.50 10.53 16.77
CA ASN A 137 0.38 11.85 17.35
C ASN A 137 1.75 12.58 17.37
N PRO A 138 1.76 13.93 17.35
CA PRO A 138 2.97 14.71 17.60
C PRO A 138 3.68 14.21 18.86
N HIS A 139 5.02 14.17 18.84
CA HIS A 139 5.87 13.68 19.95
C HIS A 139 5.46 12.32 20.52
N ASN A 140 4.83 11.46 19.67
CA ASN A 140 4.28 10.16 20.08
C ASN A 140 3.23 10.28 21.20
N GLY A 141 2.44 11.36 21.21
CA GLY A 141 1.47 11.59 22.27
C GLY A 141 2.08 11.58 23.69
N GLU A 142 3.33 12.05 23.82
CA GLU A 142 4.13 12.05 25.06
C GLU A 142 4.15 10.67 25.74
N MET A 143 3.92 9.60 24.99
CA MET A 143 3.79 8.21 25.48
C MET A 143 2.78 8.06 26.64
N LEU A 144 1.74 8.88 26.65
CA LEU A 144 0.69 8.82 27.67
C LEU A 144 -0.06 7.49 27.61
N LYS A 145 -0.46 6.95 28.77
CA LYS A 145 -1.18 5.65 28.87
C LYS A 145 -2.44 5.54 28.01
N LYS A 146 -3.05 6.67 27.63
CA LYS A 146 -4.27 6.71 26.83
C LYS A 146 -3.99 6.87 25.31
N SER A 147 -2.76 7.19 24.92
CA SER A 147 -2.40 7.43 23.50
C SER A 147 -2.48 6.16 22.65
N GLU A 148 -2.69 6.33 21.37
CA GLU A 148 -2.67 5.25 20.37
C GLU A 148 -1.29 4.58 20.31
N GLU A 149 -0.23 5.33 20.57
CA GLU A 149 1.13 4.81 20.62
C GLU A 149 1.25 3.71 21.68
N VAL A 150 0.75 3.95 22.88
CA VAL A 150 0.86 3.00 24.01
C VAL A 150 -0.16 1.88 23.89
N LYS A 151 -1.40 2.19 23.46
CA LYS A 151 -2.48 1.19 23.42
C LYS A 151 -2.45 0.30 22.17
N ILE A 152 -1.97 0.81 21.04
CA ILE A 152 -2.12 0.14 19.74
C ILE A 152 -0.75 -0.11 19.10
N ILE A 153 0.06 0.94 18.90
CA ILE A 153 1.26 0.87 18.06
C ILE A 153 2.36 0.08 18.75
N LEU A 154 2.70 0.41 19.99
CA LEU A 154 3.73 -0.27 20.75
C LEU A 154 3.45 -1.78 20.96
N PRO A 155 2.22 -2.20 21.34
CA PRO A 155 1.88 -3.62 21.41
C PRO A 155 2.02 -4.36 20.08
N ALA A 156 1.65 -3.71 18.93
CA ALA A 156 1.85 -4.29 17.62
C ALA A 156 3.34 -4.49 17.31
N ILE A 157 4.18 -3.47 17.56
CA ILE A 157 5.63 -3.55 17.37
C ILE A 157 6.24 -4.66 18.21
N ASN A 158 5.87 -4.74 19.51
CA ASN A 158 6.39 -5.76 20.41
C ASN A 158 6.03 -7.19 19.94
N GLN A 159 4.82 -7.38 19.41
CA GLN A 159 4.44 -8.67 18.82
C GLN A 159 5.24 -9.00 17.56
N LEU A 160 5.55 -8.01 16.71
CA LEU A 160 6.35 -8.20 15.50
C LEU A 160 7.83 -8.48 15.84
N LYS A 161 8.37 -7.85 16.89
CA LYS A 161 9.71 -8.18 17.41
C LYS A 161 9.80 -9.63 17.87
N LYS A 162 8.77 -10.15 18.56
CA LYS A 162 8.70 -11.58 18.94
C LYS A 162 8.70 -12.51 17.71
N LYS A 163 8.19 -12.04 16.57
CA LYS A 163 8.27 -12.72 15.26
C LYS A 163 9.59 -12.49 14.53
N LYS A 164 10.60 -11.92 15.19
CA LYS A 164 11.94 -11.64 14.66
C LYS A 164 11.97 -10.64 13.48
N LEU A 165 10.99 -9.77 13.32
CA LEU A 165 11.08 -8.67 12.36
C LEU A 165 12.06 -7.61 12.87
N ASN A 166 12.91 -7.09 11.97
CA ASN A 166 13.81 -5.98 12.28
C ASN A 166 13.04 -4.65 12.26
N ILE A 167 12.47 -4.30 13.40
CA ILE A 167 11.52 -3.19 13.55
C ILE A 167 11.85 -2.35 14.78
N LYS A 168 11.84 -1.02 14.63
CA LYS A 168 11.96 -0.03 15.71
C LYS A 168 10.77 0.92 15.71
N GLY A 169 10.38 1.38 16.87
CA GLY A 169 9.31 2.37 17.03
C GLY A 169 8.53 2.17 18.36
N PRO A 170 7.49 3.00 18.59
CA PRO A 170 7.18 4.17 17.76
C PRO A 170 8.27 5.25 17.87
N LEU A 171 8.69 5.81 16.72
CA LEU A 171 9.62 6.93 16.66
C LEU A 171 8.87 8.22 16.32
N VAL A 172 9.42 9.35 16.75
CA VAL A 172 8.81 10.67 16.57
C VAL A 172 8.95 11.12 15.12
N ALA A 173 7.81 11.40 14.47
CA ALA A 173 7.75 11.79 13.06
C ALA A 173 8.48 13.11 12.79
N ASP A 174 8.41 14.06 13.72
CA ASP A 174 8.98 15.40 13.58
C ASP A 174 10.51 15.39 13.39
N THR A 175 11.19 14.45 14.02
CA THR A 175 12.65 14.43 14.08
C THR A 175 13.32 13.33 13.27
N ILE A 176 12.59 12.27 12.88
CA ILE A 176 13.17 11.12 12.21
C ILE A 176 13.87 11.50 10.88
N PHE A 177 13.27 12.43 10.12
CA PHE A 177 13.75 12.81 8.80
C PHE A 177 14.96 13.77 8.84
N ILE A 178 15.31 14.33 9.99
CA ILE A 178 16.47 15.22 10.11
C ILE A 178 17.77 14.43 9.84
N ARG A 179 17.95 13.27 10.48
CA ARG A 179 19.19 12.47 10.34
C ARG A 179 18.96 10.96 10.34
N LYS A 180 18.03 10.47 11.17
CA LYS A 180 17.91 9.03 11.50
C LYS A 180 17.20 8.20 10.45
N HIS A 181 16.48 8.81 9.50
CA HIS A 181 15.76 8.05 8.44
C HIS A 181 16.70 7.17 7.62
N LYS A 182 17.99 7.56 7.46
CA LYS A 182 18.99 6.79 6.71
C LYS A 182 19.39 5.46 7.37
N GLU A 183 19.05 5.25 8.63
CA GLU A 183 19.29 3.99 9.34
C GLU A 183 18.27 2.90 8.98
N PHE A 184 17.19 3.27 8.29
CA PHE A 184 16.07 2.41 7.96
C PHE A 184 15.88 2.27 6.46
N ASP A 185 15.40 1.11 6.06
CA ASP A 185 15.04 0.83 4.67
C ASP A 185 13.63 1.31 4.36
N VAL A 186 12.73 1.24 5.35
CA VAL A 186 11.33 1.64 5.20
C VAL A 186 10.85 2.39 6.43
N ILE A 187 10.21 3.53 6.21
CA ILE A 187 9.52 4.31 7.23
C ILE A 187 8.03 4.10 7.09
N VAL A 188 7.38 3.72 8.18
CA VAL A 188 5.96 3.43 8.22
C VAL A 188 5.24 4.49 9.04
N GLY A 189 4.39 5.27 8.39
CA GLY A 189 3.49 6.22 9.02
C GLY A 189 2.11 5.62 9.26
N MET A 190 1.32 6.22 10.14
CA MET A 190 -0.06 5.78 10.39
C MET A 190 -1.01 6.25 9.29
N TYR A 191 -0.64 7.32 8.54
CA TYR A 191 -1.39 7.87 7.40
C TYR A 191 -0.45 8.58 6.43
#